data_b26336ee0baa83c493f462c61df8a331
#
_entry.id   b26336ee0baa83c493f462c61df8a331
#
_cell.length_a   1.000
_cell.length_b   1.000
_cell.length_c   1.000
_cell.angle_alpha   90.00
_cell.angle_beta   90.00
_cell.angle_gamma   90.00
#
_symmetry.space_group_name_H-M   'P 1'
#
loop_
_entity.id
_entity.type
_entity.pdbx_description
1 polymer ?
#
loop_
_entity_poly.entity_id
_entity_poly.type
_entity_poly.pdbx_seq_one_letter_code
_entity_poly.pdbx_strand_id
1 'polypeptide(L)'
;MMNLEPVSVIKTITSFAAPHVINQAKRSETVIKVLKKLNIDPAHPPDNFDGVYAYALVEYALDEKGLSKPEPILNVFREKEIQSTFWKAFNDNPSDFINNVDYFLDWNKLGDDIREAQINIRPEIEKFYNQFVSVAKRTRKPSEVIQDSNFRKLREQSPYPDEFKSLIEEKIKSFYGREFVFNAFKKFCGENTKGYFTVVGDAGMGKSTIAAKYVSENHSPCYFNVIAEGRNRPEQFLNCIRQQLIDRYNLQDTKDADLSILLVKISKKLSADKALIIVVDALDEVEQEAGAANILYLPENLPERVYFFLTRRPYTPDKKRLRISVPSQELDLRRIEYQQLNLEDIKGYIRLFLNFDEQYKDALRKWIAQRNINAGQFIEQVAAKSENNFMYLRYVLPAIV
;
A
#
# COMPACT_ATOMS: atom_id res chain seq x y z
N MET A 1 18.32 24.21 24.43
CA MET A 1 17.55 23.11 23.79
C MET A 1 18.58 22.11 23.29
N MET A 2 18.47 20.86 23.72
CA MET A 2 19.40 19.82 23.24
C MET A 2 19.00 19.37 21.85
N ASN A 3 20.02 19.19 21.04
CA ASN A 3 19.84 18.73 19.67
C ASN A 3 19.65 17.21 19.67
N LEU A 4 18.39 16.74 19.65
CA LEU A 4 18.02 15.32 19.54
C LEU A 4 18.01 14.87 18.07
N GLU A 5 18.79 15.55 17.21
CA GLU A 5 18.95 15.12 15.83
C GLU A 5 19.48 13.67 15.76
N PRO A 6 18.90 12.83 14.92
CA PRO A 6 19.26 11.41 14.80
C PRO A 6 20.75 11.15 14.56
N VAL A 7 21.44 12.06 13.87
CA VAL A 7 22.91 11.99 13.69
C VAL A 7 23.62 12.00 15.03
N SER A 8 23.21 12.86 15.96
CA SER A 8 23.80 12.95 17.31
C SER A 8 23.45 11.73 18.16
N VAL A 9 22.22 11.25 18.01
CA VAL A 9 21.72 10.03 18.69
C VAL A 9 22.52 8.81 18.24
N ILE A 10 22.67 8.59 16.93
CA ILE A 10 23.42 7.46 16.37
C ILE A 10 24.90 7.51 16.81
N LYS A 11 25.55 8.68 16.73
CA LYS A 11 26.94 8.84 17.24
C LYS A 11 27.08 8.45 18.73
N THR A 12 26.07 8.80 19.52
CA THR A 12 26.07 8.44 20.94
C THR A 12 25.90 6.93 21.10
N ILE A 13 24.95 6.30 20.37
CA ILE A 13 24.73 4.85 20.38
C ILE A 13 26.03 4.11 20.01
N THR A 14 26.64 4.46 18.88
CA THR A 14 27.85 3.79 18.39
C THR A 14 29.02 3.97 19.32
N SER A 15 29.14 5.12 20.00
CA SER A 15 30.23 5.37 21.02
C SER A 15 30.10 4.49 22.26
N PHE A 16 28.91 4.04 22.62
CA PHE A 16 28.66 3.15 23.76
C PHE A 16 28.68 1.67 23.39
N ALA A 17 28.42 1.34 22.14
CA ALA A 17 28.39 -0.03 21.65
C ALA A 17 29.73 -0.52 21.10
N ALA A 18 30.81 0.27 21.24
CA ALA A 18 32.13 -0.12 20.79
C ALA A 18 32.71 -1.34 21.59
N PRO A 19 33.41 -2.27 20.94
CA PRO A 19 33.71 -3.62 21.46
C PRO A 19 34.58 -3.71 22.71
N HIS A 20 34.98 -2.61 23.31
CA HIS A 20 35.93 -2.59 24.46
C HIS A 20 35.29 -2.57 25.86
N VAL A 21 33.96 -2.62 25.98
CA VAL A 21 33.25 -2.64 27.28
C VAL A 21 32.27 -3.79 27.36
N ILE A 22 32.66 -4.97 26.91
CA ILE A 22 31.82 -6.18 27.04
C ILE A 22 32.18 -6.88 28.36
N ASN A 23 31.67 -6.37 29.47
CA ASN A 23 31.34 -7.17 30.63
C ASN A 23 29.82 -7.14 30.78
N GLN A 24 29.14 -8.16 30.22
CA GLN A 24 27.75 -8.62 30.50
C GLN A 24 26.74 -7.55 30.97
N ALA A 25 26.75 -6.34 30.40
CA ALA A 25 25.70 -5.38 30.63
C ALA A 25 24.45 -5.86 29.86
N LYS A 26 23.38 -6.12 30.61
CA LYS A 26 22.10 -6.42 29.97
C LYS A 26 21.67 -5.26 29.05
N ARG A 27 21.03 -5.54 27.92
CA ARG A 27 20.49 -4.54 26.98
C ARG A 27 19.89 -3.31 27.68
N SER A 28 19.10 -3.53 28.74
CA SER A 28 18.47 -2.48 29.54
C SER A 28 19.44 -1.48 30.16
N GLU A 29 20.63 -1.92 30.60
CA GLU A 29 21.63 -1.03 31.22
C GLU A 29 22.29 -0.14 30.17
N THR A 30 22.60 -0.66 28.99
CA THR A 30 23.18 0.10 27.89
C THR A 30 22.19 1.14 27.36
N VAL A 31 20.92 0.76 27.15
CA VAL A 31 19.83 1.68 26.79
C VAL A 31 19.73 2.83 27.79
N ILE A 32 19.68 2.52 29.10
CA ILE A 32 19.59 3.53 30.16
C ILE A 32 20.80 4.48 30.13
N LYS A 33 22.03 3.96 29.93
CA LYS A 33 23.24 4.80 29.85
C LYS A 33 23.21 5.74 28.64
N VAL A 34 22.77 5.25 27.46
CA VAL A 34 22.66 6.06 26.25
C VAL A 34 21.60 7.13 26.42
N LEU A 35 20.41 6.77 26.91
CA LEU A 35 19.31 7.73 27.16
C LEU A 35 19.74 8.83 28.15
N LYS A 36 20.39 8.47 29.27
CA LYS A 36 20.89 9.45 30.23
C LYS A 36 21.91 10.37 29.61
N LYS A 37 22.81 9.90 28.73
CA LYS A 37 23.78 10.75 28.03
C LYS A 37 23.13 11.71 27.04
N LEU A 38 21.97 11.33 26.48
CA LEU A 38 21.13 12.19 25.65
C LEU A 38 20.23 13.10 26.48
N ASN A 39 20.31 13.05 27.80
CA ASN A 39 19.44 13.72 28.79
C ASN A 39 17.95 13.40 28.57
N ILE A 40 17.69 12.16 28.19
CA ILE A 40 16.34 11.61 28.10
C ILE A 40 16.10 10.76 29.35
N ASP A 41 14.98 10.96 30.02
CA ASP A 41 14.59 10.14 31.17
C ASP A 41 14.25 8.70 30.69
N PRO A 42 14.97 7.67 31.16
CA PRO A 42 14.67 6.29 30.78
C PRO A 42 13.31 5.78 31.26
N ALA A 43 12.75 6.38 32.31
CA ALA A 43 11.45 6.00 32.87
C ALA A 43 10.30 6.68 32.14
N HIS A 44 10.51 7.90 31.66
CA HIS A 44 9.48 8.76 31.07
C HIS A 44 9.94 9.28 29.69
N PRO A 45 9.61 8.58 28.59
CA PRO A 45 9.91 9.09 27.26
C PRO A 45 9.30 10.49 27.03
N PRO A 46 9.98 11.37 26.29
CA PRO A 46 9.45 12.67 25.92
C PRO A 46 8.14 12.56 25.13
N ASP A 47 7.27 13.59 25.23
CA ASP A 47 5.95 13.63 24.59
C ASP A 47 5.95 14.31 23.19
N ASN A 48 7.09 14.88 22.79
CA ASN A 48 7.26 15.47 21.45
C ASN A 48 7.86 14.45 20.48
N PHE A 49 7.64 14.70 19.18
CA PHE A 49 8.10 13.79 18.12
C PHE A 49 9.61 13.48 18.19
N ASP A 50 10.44 14.49 18.29
CA ASP A 50 11.90 14.32 18.27
C ASP A 50 12.40 13.46 19.46
N GLY A 51 11.80 13.66 20.61
CA GLY A 51 12.11 12.89 21.81
C GLY A 51 11.62 11.43 21.69
N VAL A 52 10.41 11.21 21.19
CA VAL A 52 9.87 9.86 20.92
C VAL A 52 10.73 9.14 19.88
N TYR A 53 11.11 9.84 18.81
CA TYR A 53 11.93 9.28 17.74
C TYR A 53 13.34 8.90 18.27
N ALA A 54 13.98 9.79 18.99
CA ALA A 54 15.30 9.54 19.59
C ALA A 54 15.27 8.38 20.58
N TYR A 55 14.26 8.33 21.45
CA TYR A 55 14.09 7.26 22.43
C TYR A 55 13.89 5.89 21.73
N ALA A 56 12.99 5.85 20.75
CA ALA A 56 12.72 4.64 19.96
C ALA A 56 13.95 4.17 19.20
N LEU A 57 14.75 5.11 18.65
CA LEU A 57 15.99 4.79 17.94
C LEU A 57 17.02 4.15 18.87
N VAL A 58 17.17 4.63 20.10
CA VAL A 58 18.05 4.02 21.11
C VAL A 58 17.59 2.60 21.45
N GLU A 59 16.31 2.40 21.71
CA GLU A 59 15.77 1.07 22.03
C GLU A 59 15.84 0.09 20.85
N TYR A 60 15.68 0.58 19.62
CA TYR A 60 15.77 -0.24 18.40
C TYR A 60 17.23 -0.60 18.06
N ALA A 61 18.13 0.35 18.19
CA ALA A 61 19.50 0.21 17.72
C ALA A 61 20.37 -0.78 18.52
N LEU A 62 19.95 -1.14 19.72
CA LEU A 62 20.68 -2.04 20.60
C LEU A 62 20.03 -3.42 20.65
N ASP A 63 20.80 -4.46 20.35
CA ASP A 63 20.34 -5.85 20.42
C ASP A 63 20.25 -6.35 21.89
N GLU A 64 19.85 -7.60 22.09
CA GLU A 64 19.70 -8.21 23.42
C GLU A 64 21.02 -8.25 24.22
N LYS A 65 22.17 -8.20 23.53
CA LYS A 65 23.51 -8.17 24.13
C LYS A 65 24.04 -6.75 24.33
N GLY A 66 23.27 -5.73 23.96
CA GLY A 66 23.67 -4.32 24.02
C GLY A 66 24.63 -3.89 22.90
N LEU A 67 24.74 -4.69 21.83
CA LEU A 67 25.52 -4.35 20.64
C LEU A 67 24.69 -3.50 19.68
N SER A 68 25.35 -2.54 19.02
CA SER A 68 24.71 -1.70 18.02
C SER A 68 24.39 -2.49 16.75
N LYS A 69 23.24 -2.21 16.15
CA LYS A 69 22.93 -2.65 14.79
C LYS A 69 23.94 -2.10 13.76
N PRO A 70 24.08 -2.75 12.60
CA PRO A 70 24.95 -2.30 11.52
C PRO A 70 24.71 -0.83 11.13
N GLU A 71 25.78 -0.11 10.88
CA GLU A 71 25.74 1.32 10.56
C GLU A 71 24.88 1.66 9.33
N PRO A 72 24.87 0.87 8.23
CA PRO A 72 24.01 1.12 7.09
C PRO A 72 22.53 1.15 7.46
N ILE A 73 22.08 0.28 8.38
CA ILE A 73 20.68 0.28 8.86
C ILE A 73 20.38 1.56 9.65
N LEU A 74 21.27 1.95 10.56
CA LEU A 74 21.06 3.15 11.39
C LEU A 74 21.09 4.43 10.55
N ASN A 75 21.88 4.46 9.49
CA ASN A 75 21.98 5.59 8.57
C ASN A 75 20.65 5.89 7.86
N VAL A 76 19.82 4.87 7.58
CA VAL A 76 18.47 5.07 7.01
C VAL A 76 17.62 5.94 7.93
N PHE A 77 17.65 5.69 9.23
CA PHE A 77 16.81 6.39 10.21
C PHE A 77 17.30 7.80 10.57
N ARG A 78 18.47 8.24 10.08
CA ARG A 78 18.93 9.63 10.24
C ARG A 78 18.44 10.56 9.12
N GLU A 79 17.95 10.01 8.02
CA GLU A 79 17.56 10.81 6.86
C GLU A 79 16.26 11.59 7.12
N LYS A 80 16.23 12.86 6.67
CA LYS A 80 15.11 13.77 6.93
C LYS A 80 13.80 13.29 6.30
N GLU A 81 13.89 12.67 5.14
CA GLU A 81 12.75 12.10 4.42
C GLU A 81 12.13 10.95 5.21
N ILE A 82 12.96 10.09 5.78
CA ILE A 82 12.50 8.99 6.66
C ILE A 82 11.88 9.56 7.93
N GLN A 83 12.53 10.51 8.59
CA GLN A 83 11.97 11.19 9.76
C GLN A 83 10.63 11.87 9.44
N SER A 84 10.52 12.55 8.30
CA SER A 84 9.27 13.16 7.84
C SER A 84 8.15 12.15 7.69
N THR A 85 8.46 10.94 7.23
CA THR A 85 7.50 9.84 7.11
C THR A 85 7.02 9.38 8.49
N PHE A 86 7.93 9.26 9.46
CA PHE A 86 7.57 8.96 10.86
C PHE A 86 6.79 10.09 11.53
N TRP A 87 7.12 11.34 11.21
CA TRP A 87 6.39 12.51 11.72
C TRP A 87 4.94 12.52 11.21
N LYS A 88 4.73 12.22 9.94
CA LYS A 88 3.37 12.07 9.37
C LYS A 88 2.62 10.93 10.04
N ALA A 89 3.27 9.78 10.24
CA ALA A 89 2.66 8.66 10.95
C ALA A 89 2.32 8.96 12.41
N PHE A 90 3.09 9.83 13.06
CA PHE A 90 2.86 10.26 14.44
C PHE A 90 1.69 11.23 14.57
N ASN A 91 1.52 12.17 13.62
CA ASN A 91 0.54 13.25 13.69
C ASN A 91 -0.74 12.97 12.87
N ASP A 92 -0.65 12.32 11.71
CA ASP A 92 -1.75 12.26 10.75
C ASP A 92 -2.30 10.85 10.48
N ASN A 93 -1.53 9.96 9.86
CA ASN A 93 -1.99 8.61 9.51
C ASN A 93 -0.82 7.69 9.14
N PRO A 94 -0.72 6.48 9.74
CA PRO A 94 0.35 5.53 9.45
C PRO A 94 0.22 4.75 8.12
N SER A 95 -0.85 4.91 7.34
CA SER A 95 -1.15 4.04 6.19
C SER A 95 -0.14 4.11 5.03
N ASP A 96 0.52 5.25 4.82
CA ASP A 96 1.45 5.43 3.68
C ASP A 96 2.93 5.22 4.03
N PHE A 97 3.17 4.76 5.25
CA PHE A 97 4.51 4.71 5.82
C PHE A 97 5.49 3.85 5.01
N ILE A 98 5.11 2.61 4.69
CA ILE A 98 6.00 1.64 4.03
C ILE A 98 6.29 2.06 2.59
N ASN A 99 5.28 2.54 1.86
CA ASN A 99 5.43 2.97 0.46
C ASN A 99 6.37 4.17 0.31
N ASN A 100 6.28 5.14 1.23
CA ASN A 100 7.17 6.30 1.23
C ASN A 100 8.62 5.92 1.53
N VAL A 101 8.84 4.91 2.36
CA VAL A 101 10.19 4.40 2.66
C VAL A 101 10.75 3.62 1.47
N ASP A 102 9.97 2.75 0.85
CA ASP A 102 10.37 1.99 -0.34
C ASP A 102 10.76 2.95 -1.47
N TYR A 103 9.96 3.99 -1.72
CA TYR A 103 10.27 5.03 -2.71
C TYR A 103 11.58 5.76 -2.40
N PHE A 104 11.81 6.12 -1.13
CA PHE A 104 13.07 6.76 -0.72
C PHE A 104 14.29 5.88 -0.96
N LEU A 105 14.20 4.59 -0.63
CA LEU A 105 15.30 3.63 -0.81
C LEU A 105 15.62 3.35 -2.27
N ASP A 106 14.62 3.39 -3.15
CA ASP A 106 14.81 3.17 -4.59
C ASP A 106 15.56 4.31 -5.29
N TRP A 107 15.46 5.53 -4.77
CA TRP A 107 16.01 6.75 -5.38
C TRP A 107 17.18 7.36 -4.61
N ASN A 108 17.62 6.75 -3.51
CA ASN A 108 18.69 7.29 -2.67
C ASN A 108 19.93 6.39 -2.69
N LYS A 109 21.11 7.02 -2.57
CA LYS A 109 22.40 6.33 -2.49
C LYS A 109 22.49 5.31 -1.33
N LEU A 110 21.76 5.55 -0.24
CA LEU A 110 21.64 4.60 0.88
C LEU A 110 21.00 3.27 0.49
N GLY A 111 20.12 3.27 -0.53
CA GLY A 111 19.59 2.03 -1.08
C GLY A 111 20.66 1.16 -1.72
N ASP A 112 21.70 1.76 -2.30
CA ASP A 112 22.85 1.03 -2.87
C ASP A 112 23.70 0.43 -1.75
N ASP A 113 24.02 1.18 -0.69
CA ASP A 113 24.79 0.71 0.48
C ASP A 113 24.07 -0.47 1.17
N ILE A 114 22.74 -0.45 1.26
CA ILE A 114 21.92 -1.53 1.82
C ILE A 114 21.93 -2.76 0.92
N ARG A 115 21.85 -2.56 -0.41
CA ARG A 115 21.93 -3.65 -1.39
C ARG A 115 23.30 -4.31 -1.40
N GLU A 116 24.37 -3.53 -1.36
CA GLU A 116 25.75 -4.02 -1.28
C GLU A 116 26.00 -4.81 0.01
N ALA A 117 25.43 -4.35 1.12
CA ALA A 117 25.51 -5.05 2.41
C ALA A 117 24.59 -6.28 2.50
N GLN A 118 23.79 -6.58 1.47
CA GLN A 118 22.81 -7.67 1.43
C GLN A 118 21.80 -7.64 2.58
N ILE A 119 21.44 -6.45 3.05
CA ILE A 119 20.52 -6.25 4.17
C ILE A 119 19.08 -6.21 3.63
N ASN A 120 18.20 -7.05 4.17
CA ASN A 120 16.77 -6.89 3.97
C ASN A 120 16.27 -5.80 4.93
N ILE A 121 16.11 -4.58 4.40
CA ILE A 121 15.77 -3.41 5.20
C ILE A 121 14.30 -3.39 5.65
N ARG A 122 13.38 -3.99 4.88
CA ARG A 122 11.94 -3.93 5.14
C ARG A 122 11.54 -4.45 6.53
N PRO A 123 11.99 -5.64 6.99
CA PRO A 123 11.77 -6.08 8.36
C PRO A 123 12.39 -5.17 9.43
N GLU A 124 13.49 -4.50 9.11
CA GLU A 124 14.14 -3.59 10.05
C GLU A 124 13.34 -2.28 10.21
N ILE A 125 12.74 -1.78 9.12
CA ILE A 125 11.82 -0.65 9.16
C ILE A 125 10.56 -0.99 9.98
N GLU A 126 9.99 -2.16 9.77
CA GLU A 126 8.83 -2.63 10.56
C GLU A 126 9.17 -2.77 12.05
N LYS A 127 10.35 -3.30 12.38
CA LYS A 127 10.82 -3.39 13.78
C LYS A 127 10.97 -2.01 14.40
N PHE A 128 11.59 -1.08 13.69
CA PHE A 128 11.74 0.28 14.19
C PHE A 128 10.39 0.98 14.33
N TYR A 129 9.49 0.84 13.36
CA TYR A 129 8.14 1.38 13.43
C TYR A 129 7.37 0.85 14.65
N ASN A 130 7.42 -0.46 14.89
CA ASN A 130 6.78 -1.05 16.07
C ASN A 130 7.36 -0.53 17.38
N GLN A 131 8.69 -0.32 17.42
CA GLN A 131 9.35 0.27 18.56
C GLN A 131 8.94 1.73 18.78
N PHE A 132 8.91 2.52 17.70
CA PHE A 132 8.46 3.92 17.73
C PHE A 132 7.02 4.04 18.24
N VAL A 133 6.10 3.24 17.73
CA VAL A 133 4.70 3.19 18.19
C VAL A 133 4.61 2.77 19.66
N SER A 134 5.43 1.81 20.10
CA SER A 134 5.49 1.38 21.50
C SER A 134 5.92 2.51 22.42
N VAL A 135 6.94 3.28 22.03
CA VAL A 135 7.41 4.45 22.80
C VAL A 135 6.33 5.56 22.80
N ALA A 136 5.79 5.90 21.63
CA ALA A 136 4.73 6.90 21.51
C ALA A 136 3.53 6.62 22.42
N LYS A 137 3.15 5.36 22.57
CA LYS A 137 2.06 4.95 23.49
C LYS A 137 2.35 5.20 24.95
N ARG A 138 3.62 5.18 25.37
CA ARG A 138 3.99 5.45 26.76
C ARG A 138 3.90 6.94 27.12
N THR A 139 3.86 7.83 26.13
CA THR A 139 3.87 9.28 26.29
C THR A 139 2.50 9.93 26.15
N ARG A 140 1.53 9.23 25.51
CA ARG A 140 0.21 9.80 25.20
C ARG A 140 -0.73 9.81 26.40
N LYS A 141 -1.57 10.86 26.46
CA LYS A 141 -2.63 10.99 27.45
C LYS A 141 -3.70 9.90 27.27
N PRO A 142 -4.43 9.50 28.34
CA PRO A 142 -5.46 8.47 28.27
C PRO A 142 -6.52 8.67 27.16
N SER A 143 -6.90 9.94 26.87
CA SER A 143 -7.83 10.28 25.78
C SER A 143 -7.30 9.96 24.38
N GLU A 144 -5.99 10.07 24.17
CA GLU A 144 -5.34 9.75 22.91
C GLU A 144 -5.15 8.24 22.74
N VAL A 145 -4.96 7.51 23.86
CA VAL A 145 -4.91 6.05 23.90
C VAL A 145 -6.27 5.42 23.53
N ILE A 146 -7.38 6.08 23.89
CA ILE A 146 -8.73 5.61 23.52
C ILE A 146 -8.96 5.77 22.01
N GLN A 147 -8.49 6.84 21.40
CA GLN A 147 -8.50 6.97 19.94
C GLN A 147 -7.63 5.89 19.27
N ASP A 148 -6.45 5.59 19.81
CA ASP A 148 -5.59 4.50 19.31
C ASP A 148 -6.20 3.11 19.51
N SER A 149 -6.96 2.87 20.58
CA SER A 149 -7.64 1.58 20.80
C SER A 149 -8.78 1.38 19.80
N ASN A 150 -9.47 2.44 19.41
CA ASN A 150 -10.45 2.41 18.34
C ASN A 150 -9.76 2.24 16.96
N PHE A 151 -8.56 2.81 16.78
CA PHE A 151 -7.69 2.58 15.62
C PHE A 151 -7.14 1.14 15.58
N ARG A 152 -6.84 0.52 16.74
CA ARG A 152 -6.45 -0.90 16.81
C ARG A 152 -7.59 -1.83 16.42
N LYS A 153 -8.80 -1.57 16.87
CA LYS A 153 -10.00 -2.35 16.46
C LYS A 153 -10.27 -2.22 14.96
N LEU A 154 -9.97 -1.06 14.37
CA LEU A 154 -10.01 -0.86 12.91
C LEU A 154 -8.85 -1.55 12.16
N ARG A 155 -7.71 -1.80 12.84
CA ARG A 155 -6.54 -2.50 12.29
C ARG A 155 -6.60 -4.02 12.45
N GLU A 156 -7.29 -4.51 13.48
CA GLU A 156 -7.57 -5.94 13.71
C GLU A 156 -8.74 -6.43 12.84
N GLN A 157 -9.59 -5.51 12.37
CA GLN A 157 -10.50 -5.77 11.26
C GLN A 157 -9.74 -5.55 9.96
N SER A 158 -9.77 -6.56 9.09
CA SER A 158 -9.26 -6.42 7.72
C SER A 158 -9.73 -5.06 7.15
N PRO A 159 -8.85 -4.25 6.53
CA PRO A 159 -9.24 -2.94 5.99
C PRO A 159 -10.30 -3.04 4.89
N TYR A 160 -10.61 -4.23 4.46
CA TYR A 160 -11.62 -4.60 3.47
C TYR A 160 -12.37 -5.85 3.95
N PRO A 161 -13.56 -6.14 3.40
CA PRO A 161 -14.36 -7.30 3.79
C PRO A 161 -13.58 -8.60 3.71
N ASP A 162 -13.75 -9.49 4.71
CA ASP A 162 -13.05 -10.77 4.77
C ASP A 162 -13.26 -11.62 3.50
N GLU A 163 -14.41 -11.47 2.85
CA GLU A 163 -14.73 -12.12 1.58
C GLU A 163 -13.78 -11.75 0.42
N PHE A 164 -13.12 -10.58 0.47
CA PHE A 164 -12.17 -10.12 -0.55
C PHE A 164 -10.71 -10.23 -0.12
N LYS A 165 -10.44 -10.58 1.14
CA LYS A 165 -9.09 -10.59 1.69
C LYS A 165 -8.16 -11.52 0.90
N SER A 166 -8.53 -12.78 0.74
CA SER A 166 -7.72 -13.75 0.01
C SER A 166 -7.53 -13.38 -1.47
N LEU A 167 -8.58 -12.82 -2.10
CA LEU A 167 -8.51 -12.35 -3.48
C LEU A 167 -7.52 -11.19 -3.62
N ILE A 168 -7.60 -10.19 -2.74
CA ILE A 168 -6.70 -9.03 -2.77
C ILE A 168 -5.26 -9.47 -2.52
N GLU A 169 -5.00 -10.26 -1.48
CA GLU A 169 -3.67 -10.78 -1.14
C GLU A 169 -3.06 -11.59 -2.29
N GLU A 170 -3.85 -12.44 -2.95
CA GLU A 170 -3.39 -13.20 -4.12
C GLU A 170 -3.04 -12.29 -5.31
N LYS A 171 -3.90 -11.29 -5.60
CA LYS A 171 -3.70 -10.38 -6.73
C LYS A 171 -2.47 -9.50 -6.57
N ILE A 172 -2.16 -9.03 -5.36
CA ILE A 172 -1.04 -8.12 -5.13
C ILE A 172 0.31 -8.83 -4.91
N LYS A 173 0.31 -10.14 -4.66
CA LYS A 173 1.52 -10.92 -4.35
C LYS A 173 2.66 -10.71 -5.35
N SER A 174 2.35 -10.57 -6.63
CA SER A 174 3.30 -10.36 -7.71
C SER A 174 2.96 -9.11 -8.53
N PHE A 175 2.51 -8.06 -7.87
CA PHE A 175 2.18 -6.80 -8.55
C PHE A 175 3.45 -6.11 -9.04
N TYR A 176 3.38 -5.55 -10.25
CA TYR A 176 4.45 -4.72 -10.81
C TYR A 176 3.88 -3.65 -11.73
N GLY A 177 4.44 -2.42 -11.64
CA GLY A 177 4.14 -1.31 -12.54
C GLY A 177 2.76 -0.69 -12.31
N ARG A 178 2.16 -0.20 -13.37
CA ARG A 178 0.84 0.45 -13.41
C ARG A 178 0.78 1.85 -12.80
N GLU A 179 1.92 2.47 -12.51
CA GLU A 179 2.01 3.84 -11.99
C GLU A 179 1.29 4.84 -12.89
N PHE A 180 1.33 4.65 -14.20
CA PHE A 180 0.63 5.53 -15.14
C PHE A 180 -0.90 5.54 -14.95
N VAL A 181 -1.49 4.41 -14.51
CA VAL A 181 -2.92 4.32 -14.18
C VAL A 181 -3.23 5.11 -12.92
N PHE A 182 -2.44 4.91 -11.87
CA PHE A 182 -2.62 5.62 -10.60
C PHE A 182 -2.36 7.13 -10.74
N ASN A 183 -1.36 7.51 -11.53
CA ASN A 183 -1.08 8.91 -11.83
C ASN A 183 -2.22 9.56 -12.62
N ALA A 184 -2.80 8.85 -13.60
CA ALA A 184 -3.95 9.34 -14.34
C ALA A 184 -5.18 9.50 -13.43
N PHE A 185 -5.42 8.57 -12.52
CA PHE A 185 -6.49 8.68 -11.55
C PHE A 185 -6.26 9.82 -10.55
N LYS A 186 -5.05 9.97 -10.03
CA LYS A 186 -4.67 11.08 -9.15
C LYS A 186 -4.88 12.43 -9.85
N LYS A 187 -4.48 12.54 -11.11
CA LYS A 187 -4.72 13.74 -11.93
C LYS A 187 -6.20 14.01 -12.08
N PHE A 188 -7.00 12.99 -12.42
CA PHE A 188 -8.47 13.12 -12.53
C PHE A 188 -9.11 13.64 -11.24
N CYS A 189 -8.71 13.11 -10.07
CA CYS A 189 -9.18 13.58 -8.77
C CYS A 189 -8.73 15.03 -8.45
N GLY A 190 -7.57 15.45 -8.94
CA GLY A 190 -7.07 16.82 -8.75
C GLY A 190 -7.77 17.85 -9.66
N GLU A 191 -8.26 17.44 -10.82
CA GLU A 191 -8.95 18.28 -11.80
C GLU A 191 -10.47 18.34 -11.59
N ASN A 192 -11.04 17.40 -10.84
CA ASN A 192 -12.49 17.28 -10.64
C ASN A 192 -12.80 17.16 -9.16
N THR A 193 -13.93 17.72 -8.72
CA THR A 193 -14.36 17.66 -7.33
C THR A 193 -15.08 16.35 -6.97
N LYS A 194 -15.46 15.55 -7.96
CA LYS A 194 -16.16 14.27 -7.88
C LYS A 194 -16.10 13.55 -9.22
N GLY A 195 -16.40 12.26 -9.27
CA GLY A 195 -16.55 11.61 -10.57
C GLY A 195 -16.29 10.13 -10.62
N TYR A 196 -16.28 9.60 -11.83
CA TYR A 196 -16.05 8.20 -12.17
C TYR A 196 -14.79 8.04 -13.02
N PHE A 197 -13.86 7.23 -12.55
CA PHE A 197 -12.68 6.85 -13.33
C PHE A 197 -12.74 5.36 -13.64
N THR A 198 -12.64 5.01 -14.91
CA THR A 198 -12.80 3.62 -15.36
C THR A 198 -11.57 3.13 -16.10
N VAL A 199 -10.96 2.05 -15.61
CA VAL A 199 -9.90 1.32 -16.31
C VAL A 199 -10.52 0.27 -17.21
N VAL A 200 -10.27 0.39 -18.51
CA VAL A 200 -10.78 -0.53 -19.54
C VAL A 200 -9.62 -1.35 -20.10
N GLY A 201 -9.85 -2.62 -20.38
CA GLY A 201 -8.85 -3.48 -21.01
C GLY A 201 -9.35 -4.90 -21.20
N ASP A 202 -8.66 -5.68 -22.00
CA ASP A 202 -9.01 -7.06 -22.28
C ASP A 202 -8.74 -8.00 -21.07
N ALA A 203 -9.19 -9.24 -21.15
CA ALA A 203 -8.89 -10.25 -20.16
C ALA A 203 -7.37 -10.43 -20.03
N GLY A 204 -6.86 -10.56 -18.80
CA GLY A 204 -5.44 -10.76 -18.54
C GLY A 204 -4.58 -9.49 -18.52
N MET A 205 -5.12 -8.31 -18.82
CA MET A 205 -4.37 -7.03 -18.76
C MET A 205 -4.17 -6.49 -17.32
N GLY A 206 -4.56 -7.23 -16.28
CA GLY A 206 -4.27 -6.88 -14.88
C GLY A 206 -5.24 -5.90 -14.22
N LYS A 207 -6.44 -5.66 -14.76
CA LYS A 207 -7.43 -4.73 -14.19
C LYS A 207 -7.79 -5.00 -12.72
N SER A 208 -8.14 -6.24 -12.41
CA SER A 208 -8.47 -6.66 -11.03
C SER A 208 -7.26 -6.55 -10.10
N THR A 209 -6.06 -6.74 -10.62
CA THR A 209 -4.81 -6.56 -9.87
C THR A 209 -4.56 -5.08 -9.58
N ILE A 210 -4.85 -4.18 -10.53
CA ILE A 210 -4.80 -2.72 -10.33
C ILE A 210 -5.80 -2.30 -9.24
N ALA A 211 -7.06 -2.79 -9.32
CA ALA A 211 -8.08 -2.51 -8.31
C ALA A 211 -7.66 -3.01 -6.93
N ALA A 212 -7.18 -4.26 -6.83
CA ALA A 212 -6.73 -4.86 -5.58
C ALA A 212 -5.53 -4.10 -4.97
N LYS A 213 -4.57 -3.68 -5.80
CA LYS A 213 -3.41 -2.87 -5.37
C LYS A 213 -3.88 -1.52 -4.82
N TYR A 214 -4.77 -0.82 -5.52
CA TYR A 214 -5.33 0.44 -5.04
C TYR A 214 -6.04 0.28 -3.70
N VAL A 215 -6.88 -0.75 -3.55
CA VAL A 215 -7.59 -1.06 -2.30
C VAL A 215 -6.61 -1.35 -1.16
N SER A 216 -5.59 -2.16 -1.42
CA SER A 216 -4.58 -2.52 -0.42
C SER A 216 -3.79 -1.32 0.10
N GLU A 217 -3.45 -0.37 -0.76
CA GLU A 217 -2.67 0.82 -0.38
C GLU A 217 -3.52 1.90 0.29
N ASN A 218 -4.76 2.09 -0.18
CA ASN A 218 -5.60 3.20 0.27
C ASN A 218 -6.71 2.77 1.23
N HIS A 219 -6.82 1.47 1.53
CA HIS A 219 -7.88 0.90 2.35
C HIS A 219 -9.27 1.36 1.93
N SER A 220 -9.48 1.51 0.64
CA SER A 220 -10.72 2.02 0.06
C SER A 220 -11.87 1.00 0.21
N PRO A 221 -13.11 1.44 0.45
CA PRO A 221 -14.27 0.57 0.29
C PRO A 221 -14.25 -0.07 -1.09
N CYS A 222 -14.52 -1.37 -1.16
CA CYS A 222 -14.37 -2.11 -2.41
C CYS A 222 -15.43 -3.18 -2.62
N TYR A 223 -15.65 -3.51 -3.89
CA TYR A 223 -16.42 -4.67 -4.31
C TYR A 223 -15.81 -5.30 -5.55
N PHE A 224 -15.59 -6.60 -5.51
CA PHE A 224 -15.10 -7.38 -6.65
C PHE A 224 -16.22 -8.28 -7.16
N ASN A 225 -16.69 -8.01 -8.38
CA ASN A 225 -17.65 -8.89 -9.04
C ASN A 225 -16.94 -10.18 -9.45
N VAL A 226 -17.44 -11.34 -9.03
CA VAL A 226 -16.89 -12.66 -9.33
C VAL A 226 -18.03 -13.61 -9.70
N ILE A 227 -18.23 -13.85 -10.99
CA ILE A 227 -19.30 -14.75 -11.50
C ILE A 227 -19.16 -16.15 -10.92
N ALA A 228 -17.93 -16.69 -10.89
CA ALA A 228 -17.67 -18.05 -10.42
C ALA A 228 -18.10 -18.29 -8.95
N GLU A 229 -18.21 -17.22 -8.17
CA GLU A 229 -18.60 -17.27 -6.76
C GLU A 229 -20.02 -16.74 -6.52
N GLY A 230 -20.74 -16.42 -7.57
CA GLY A 230 -22.10 -15.85 -7.51
C GLY A 230 -22.14 -14.45 -6.88
N ARG A 231 -21.00 -13.74 -6.84
CA ARG A 231 -20.87 -12.38 -6.29
C ARG A 231 -20.86 -11.34 -7.40
N ASN A 232 -21.97 -11.23 -8.11
CA ASN A 232 -22.09 -10.35 -9.27
C ASN A 232 -23.49 -9.70 -9.38
N ARG A 233 -24.26 -9.69 -8.27
CA ARG A 233 -25.60 -9.12 -8.21
C ARG A 233 -25.63 -7.75 -7.55
N PRO A 234 -26.46 -6.82 -8.05
CA PRO A 234 -26.57 -5.47 -7.50
C PRO A 234 -26.89 -5.39 -6.01
N GLU A 235 -27.75 -6.30 -5.50
CA GLU A 235 -28.14 -6.32 -4.09
C GLU A 235 -26.96 -6.66 -3.19
N GLN A 236 -26.12 -7.61 -3.62
CA GLN A 236 -24.91 -8.00 -2.88
C GLN A 236 -23.91 -6.84 -2.83
N PHE A 237 -23.70 -6.17 -3.99
CA PHE A 237 -22.89 -4.97 -4.07
C PHE A 237 -23.39 -3.88 -3.10
N LEU A 238 -24.67 -3.52 -3.18
CA LEU A 238 -25.25 -2.49 -2.34
C LEU A 238 -25.13 -2.81 -0.86
N ASN A 239 -25.45 -4.04 -0.46
CA ASN A 239 -25.34 -4.47 0.93
C ASN A 239 -23.89 -4.40 1.43
N CYS A 240 -22.94 -4.91 0.65
CA CYS A 240 -21.52 -4.93 1.02
C CYS A 240 -20.95 -3.51 1.13
N ILE A 241 -21.17 -2.64 0.13
CA ILE A 241 -20.66 -1.26 0.14
C ILE A 241 -21.31 -0.44 1.24
N ARG A 242 -22.63 -0.58 1.44
CA ARG A 242 -23.34 0.13 2.52
C ARG A 242 -22.77 -0.23 3.89
N GLN A 243 -22.55 -1.51 4.14
CA GLN A 243 -21.96 -1.97 5.41
C GLN A 243 -20.56 -1.38 5.63
N GLN A 244 -19.67 -1.45 4.63
CA GLN A 244 -18.34 -0.85 4.71
C GLN A 244 -18.38 0.65 5.00
N LEU A 245 -19.31 1.39 4.36
CA LEU A 245 -19.46 2.83 4.58
C LEU A 245 -20.02 3.16 5.97
N ILE A 246 -21.02 2.41 6.44
CA ILE A 246 -21.61 2.57 7.76
C ILE A 246 -20.56 2.34 8.85
N ASP A 247 -19.82 1.24 8.76
CA ASP A 247 -18.80 0.86 9.75
C ASP A 247 -17.64 1.86 9.75
N ARG A 248 -17.14 2.22 8.56
CA ARG A 248 -15.98 3.12 8.42
C ARG A 248 -16.24 4.53 8.93
N TYR A 249 -17.44 5.06 8.71
CA TYR A 249 -17.81 6.43 9.09
C TYR A 249 -18.68 6.50 10.34
N ASN A 250 -18.89 5.38 11.01
CA ASN A 250 -19.74 5.26 12.21
C ASN A 250 -21.08 5.98 12.01
N LEU A 251 -21.82 5.56 10.98
CA LEU A 251 -23.10 6.18 10.62
C LEU A 251 -24.23 5.49 11.40
N GLN A 252 -24.87 6.24 12.30
CA GLN A 252 -26.03 5.76 13.05
C GLN A 252 -27.33 6.02 12.23
N ASP A 253 -28.36 5.20 12.49
CA ASP A 253 -29.72 5.33 11.90
C ASP A 253 -29.76 5.30 10.36
N THR A 254 -28.89 4.46 9.75
CA THR A 254 -28.74 4.39 8.29
C THR A 254 -28.86 2.99 7.69
N LYS A 255 -29.34 2.01 8.47
CA LYS A 255 -29.43 0.59 8.01
C LYS A 255 -30.18 0.43 6.68
N ASP A 256 -31.23 1.22 6.47
CA ASP A 256 -32.09 1.15 5.25
C ASP A 256 -31.83 2.32 4.30
N ALA A 257 -30.82 3.15 4.54
CA ALA A 257 -30.56 4.31 3.69
C ALA A 257 -29.98 3.88 2.33
N ASP A 258 -30.45 4.50 1.26
CA ASP A 258 -29.88 4.32 -0.08
C ASP A 258 -28.41 4.73 -0.13
N LEU A 259 -27.65 4.13 -1.05
CA LEU A 259 -26.26 4.47 -1.27
C LEU A 259 -26.03 5.97 -1.46
N SER A 260 -26.88 6.63 -2.26
CA SER A 260 -26.81 8.07 -2.52
C SER A 260 -26.93 8.90 -1.24
N ILE A 261 -27.81 8.51 -0.31
CA ILE A 261 -27.98 9.19 0.98
C ILE A 261 -26.74 9.02 1.85
N LEU A 262 -26.15 7.82 1.89
CA LEU A 262 -24.90 7.56 2.62
C LEU A 262 -23.75 8.41 2.09
N LEU A 263 -23.59 8.46 0.77
CA LEU A 263 -22.55 9.26 0.12
C LEU A 263 -22.68 10.75 0.46
N VAL A 264 -23.89 11.30 0.47
CA VAL A 264 -24.14 12.71 0.87
C VAL A 264 -23.78 12.93 2.33
N LYS A 265 -24.19 12.01 3.24
CA LYS A 265 -23.84 12.12 4.68
C LYS A 265 -22.34 12.08 4.89
N ILE A 266 -21.63 11.20 4.17
CA ILE A 266 -20.17 11.07 4.27
C ILE A 266 -19.47 12.30 3.69
N SER A 267 -19.85 12.76 2.51
CA SER A 267 -19.28 13.95 1.88
C SER A 267 -19.30 15.17 2.80
N LYS A 268 -20.38 15.35 3.59
CA LYS A 268 -20.49 16.43 4.57
C LYS A 268 -19.55 16.26 5.78
N LYS A 269 -19.15 15.02 6.10
CA LYS A 269 -18.23 14.72 7.21
C LYS A 269 -16.77 14.75 6.80
N LEU A 270 -16.46 14.69 5.50
CA LEU A 270 -15.07 14.69 5.00
C LEU A 270 -14.43 16.06 5.23
N SER A 271 -13.22 16.07 5.76
CA SER A 271 -12.37 17.26 5.77
C SER A 271 -11.98 17.69 4.36
N ALA A 272 -11.55 18.94 4.20
CA ALA A 272 -11.27 19.52 2.87
C ALA A 272 -10.20 18.78 2.07
N ASP A 273 -9.26 18.15 2.75
CA ASP A 273 -8.13 17.39 2.23
C ASP A 273 -8.45 15.90 1.98
N LYS A 274 -9.65 15.42 2.37
CA LYS A 274 -10.03 14.00 2.26
C LYS A 274 -11.10 13.77 1.21
N ALA A 275 -10.98 12.65 0.51
CA ALA A 275 -11.96 12.15 -0.45
C ALA A 275 -12.38 10.73 -0.10
N LEU A 276 -13.61 10.37 -0.45
CA LEU A 276 -14.09 8.99 -0.47
C LEU A 276 -13.87 8.42 -1.86
N ILE A 277 -13.09 7.35 -1.95
CA ILE A 277 -12.88 6.61 -3.19
C ILE A 277 -13.44 5.20 -2.98
N ILE A 278 -14.36 4.77 -3.83
CA ILE A 278 -14.96 3.45 -3.82
C ILE A 278 -14.46 2.70 -5.05
N VAL A 279 -13.89 1.52 -4.83
CA VAL A 279 -13.33 0.67 -5.89
C VAL A 279 -14.33 -0.42 -6.27
N VAL A 280 -14.69 -0.52 -7.55
CA VAL A 280 -15.55 -1.60 -8.04
C VAL A 280 -14.90 -2.28 -9.24
N ASP A 281 -14.56 -3.54 -9.06
CA ASP A 281 -13.93 -4.35 -10.10
C ASP A 281 -14.95 -5.10 -10.96
N ALA A 282 -14.55 -5.34 -12.21
CA ALA A 282 -15.25 -6.21 -13.18
C ALA A 282 -16.74 -5.87 -13.40
N LEU A 283 -17.04 -4.60 -13.74
CA LEU A 283 -18.42 -4.19 -14.09
C LEU A 283 -19.03 -4.98 -15.25
N ASP A 284 -18.22 -5.56 -16.12
CA ASP A 284 -18.67 -6.41 -17.22
C ASP A 284 -19.20 -7.78 -16.76
N GLU A 285 -18.92 -8.18 -15.53
CA GLU A 285 -19.38 -9.43 -14.93
C GLU A 285 -20.71 -9.30 -14.17
N VAL A 286 -21.25 -8.10 -14.06
CA VAL A 286 -22.50 -7.85 -13.32
C VAL A 286 -23.69 -8.52 -14.00
N GLU A 287 -24.42 -9.32 -13.23
CA GLU A 287 -25.73 -9.87 -13.60
C GLU A 287 -26.81 -8.92 -13.10
N GLN A 288 -27.48 -8.25 -14.03
CA GLN A 288 -28.50 -7.28 -13.71
C GLN A 288 -29.71 -7.41 -14.64
N GLU A 289 -30.92 -7.31 -14.06
CA GLU A 289 -32.16 -7.39 -14.78
C GLU A 289 -32.32 -6.28 -15.83
N ALA A 290 -33.02 -6.63 -16.91
CA ALA A 290 -33.41 -5.64 -17.91
C ALA A 290 -34.36 -4.61 -17.28
N GLY A 291 -34.07 -3.31 -17.43
CA GLY A 291 -34.91 -2.24 -16.87
C GLY A 291 -34.31 -1.48 -15.68
N ALA A 292 -33.22 -1.95 -15.06
CA ALA A 292 -32.53 -1.18 -14.02
C ALA A 292 -32.06 0.20 -14.52
N ALA A 293 -32.17 1.23 -13.69
CA ALA A 293 -31.81 2.59 -14.05
C ALA A 293 -30.35 2.72 -14.44
N ASN A 294 -29.46 2.08 -13.66
CA ASN A 294 -28.02 2.08 -13.89
C ASN A 294 -27.37 0.75 -13.46
N ILE A 295 -26.18 0.44 -13.94
CA ILE A 295 -25.44 -0.76 -13.54
C ILE A 295 -25.12 -0.69 -12.05
N LEU A 296 -25.34 -1.80 -11.32
CA LEU A 296 -25.18 -1.89 -9.85
C LEU A 296 -25.96 -0.80 -9.07
N TYR A 297 -26.95 -0.18 -9.67
CA TYR A 297 -27.64 1.01 -9.12
C TYR A 297 -26.67 2.12 -8.70
N LEU A 298 -25.55 2.25 -9.41
CA LEU A 298 -24.58 3.32 -9.17
C LEU A 298 -25.25 4.69 -9.40
N PRO A 299 -25.01 5.69 -8.53
CA PRO A 299 -25.63 7.01 -8.66
C PRO A 299 -25.21 7.72 -9.94
N GLU A 300 -26.13 8.30 -10.69
CA GLU A 300 -25.80 9.16 -11.85
C GLU A 300 -25.08 10.44 -11.42
N ASN A 301 -25.41 10.97 -10.23
CA ASN A 301 -24.77 12.12 -9.61
C ASN A 301 -24.08 11.72 -8.31
N LEU A 302 -22.94 12.36 -8.03
CA LEU A 302 -22.15 12.16 -6.81
C LEU A 302 -22.08 13.46 -6.02
N PRO A 303 -22.04 13.40 -4.68
CA PRO A 303 -21.68 14.55 -3.88
C PRO A 303 -20.19 14.88 -4.01
N GLU A 304 -19.78 16.08 -3.60
CA GLU A 304 -18.39 16.55 -3.65
C GLU A 304 -17.44 15.61 -2.89
N ARG A 305 -16.25 15.45 -3.43
CA ARG A 305 -15.17 14.61 -2.87
C ARG A 305 -15.50 13.10 -2.81
N VAL A 306 -16.45 12.65 -3.63
CA VAL A 306 -16.75 11.22 -3.82
C VAL A 306 -16.36 10.81 -5.23
N TYR A 307 -15.55 9.76 -5.31
CA TYR A 307 -15.10 9.19 -6.57
C TYR A 307 -15.32 7.70 -6.60
N PHE A 308 -15.54 7.17 -7.79
CA PHE A 308 -15.52 5.74 -8.06
C PHE A 308 -14.33 5.40 -8.96
N PHE A 309 -13.55 4.41 -8.54
CA PHE A 309 -12.52 3.77 -9.35
C PHE A 309 -13.08 2.43 -9.84
N LEU A 310 -13.33 2.34 -11.13
CA LEU A 310 -14.02 1.22 -11.75
C LEU A 310 -13.09 0.46 -12.69
N THR A 311 -13.33 -0.85 -12.85
CA THR A 311 -12.70 -1.63 -13.92
C THR A 311 -13.74 -2.38 -14.74
N ARG A 312 -13.44 -2.61 -16.02
CA ARG A 312 -14.28 -3.41 -16.90
C ARG A 312 -13.53 -3.88 -18.15
N ARG A 313 -14.09 -4.87 -18.82
CA ARG A 313 -13.77 -5.14 -20.22
C ARG A 313 -14.48 -4.13 -21.14
N PRO A 314 -14.05 -4.06 -22.42
CA PRO A 314 -14.81 -3.30 -23.41
C PRO A 314 -16.27 -3.75 -23.45
N TYR A 315 -17.18 -2.78 -23.57
CA TYR A 315 -18.59 -3.13 -23.70
C TYR A 315 -18.86 -3.88 -25.01
N THR A 316 -19.61 -4.97 -24.90
CA THR A 316 -20.32 -5.55 -26.06
C THR A 316 -21.59 -4.75 -26.31
N PRO A 317 -22.15 -4.73 -27.56
CA PRO A 317 -23.34 -3.98 -27.88
C PRO A 317 -24.54 -4.24 -26.96
N ASP A 318 -24.64 -5.45 -26.43
CA ASP A 318 -25.76 -5.93 -25.60
C ASP A 318 -25.65 -5.64 -24.13
N LYS A 319 -24.47 -5.15 -23.63
CA LYS A 319 -24.26 -4.90 -22.20
C LYS A 319 -24.68 -3.48 -21.81
N LYS A 320 -25.34 -3.38 -20.66
CA LYS A 320 -25.70 -2.11 -20.04
C LYS A 320 -24.46 -1.26 -19.79
N ARG A 321 -24.57 0.00 -20.20
CA ARG A 321 -23.53 1.00 -19.97
C ARG A 321 -23.81 1.75 -18.67
N LEU A 322 -22.75 2.18 -18.02
CA LEU A 322 -22.79 3.10 -16.89
C LEU A 322 -23.39 4.45 -17.37
N ARG A 323 -24.47 4.90 -16.71
CA ARG A 323 -25.09 6.22 -16.95
C ARG A 323 -24.62 7.17 -15.85
N ILE A 324 -24.03 8.27 -16.24
CA ILE A 324 -23.45 9.26 -15.32
C ILE A 324 -23.68 10.68 -15.85
N SER A 325 -23.90 11.60 -14.91
CA SER A 325 -24.07 13.04 -15.16
C SER A 325 -22.99 13.88 -14.48
N VAL A 326 -21.91 13.26 -14.02
CA VAL A 326 -20.75 13.89 -13.36
C VAL A 326 -19.49 13.67 -14.20
N PRO A 327 -18.38 14.39 -13.93
CA PRO A 327 -17.15 14.17 -14.62
C PRO A 327 -16.73 12.70 -14.65
N SER A 328 -16.27 12.25 -15.81
CA SER A 328 -15.84 10.87 -16.00
C SER A 328 -14.65 10.78 -16.94
N GLN A 329 -13.77 9.82 -16.66
CA GLN A 329 -12.64 9.50 -17.51
C GLN A 329 -12.51 8.01 -17.69
N GLU A 330 -12.25 7.57 -18.91
CA GLU A 330 -11.89 6.19 -19.23
C GLU A 330 -10.42 6.11 -19.65
N LEU A 331 -9.65 5.24 -18.98
CA LEU A 331 -8.31 4.87 -19.37
C LEU A 331 -8.37 3.47 -19.98
N ASP A 332 -8.27 3.39 -21.29
CA ASP A 332 -8.29 2.12 -22.02
C ASP A 332 -6.84 1.64 -22.24
N LEU A 333 -6.44 0.61 -21.50
CA LEU A 333 -5.11 0.00 -21.55
C LEU A 333 -4.68 -0.47 -22.94
N ARG A 334 -5.63 -0.65 -23.87
CA ARG A 334 -5.36 -1.12 -25.25
C ARG A 334 -4.91 0.00 -26.18
N ARG A 335 -5.11 1.26 -25.79
CA ARG A 335 -4.76 2.39 -26.66
C ARG A 335 -3.26 2.45 -26.91
N ILE A 336 -2.92 2.92 -28.09
CA ILE A 336 -1.54 2.99 -28.57
C ILE A 336 -0.63 3.81 -27.64
N GLU A 337 -1.16 4.84 -27.02
CA GLU A 337 -0.46 5.71 -26.07
C GLU A 337 0.04 4.97 -24.81
N TYR A 338 -0.59 3.83 -24.43
CA TYR A 338 -0.20 3.02 -23.29
C TYR A 338 0.58 1.75 -23.67
N GLN A 339 0.77 1.46 -24.95
CA GLN A 339 1.42 0.21 -25.39
C GLN A 339 2.85 0.09 -24.87
N GLN A 340 3.63 1.17 -24.94
CA GLN A 340 5.01 1.15 -24.44
C GLN A 340 5.05 1.00 -22.93
N LEU A 341 4.16 1.68 -22.19
CA LEU A 341 4.07 1.59 -20.73
C LEU A 341 3.65 0.17 -20.31
N ASN A 342 2.67 -0.42 -20.99
CA ASN A 342 2.28 -1.80 -20.76
C ASN A 342 3.44 -2.77 -21.02
N LEU A 343 4.20 -2.57 -22.09
CA LEU A 343 5.34 -3.42 -22.44
C LEU A 343 6.46 -3.33 -21.39
N GLU A 344 6.75 -2.14 -20.88
CA GLU A 344 7.75 -1.97 -19.82
C GLU A 344 7.29 -2.62 -18.50
N ASP A 345 6.01 -2.52 -18.16
CA ASP A 345 5.43 -3.23 -17.00
C ASP A 345 5.54 -4.76 -17.16
N ILE A 346 5.27 -5.29 -18.34
CA ILE A 346 5.44 -6.71 -18.67
C ILE A 346 6.89 -7.15 -18.48
N LYS A 347 7.84 -6.38 -19.03
CA LYS A 347 9.27 -6.65 -18.88
C LYS A 347 9.70 -6.60 -17.40
N GLY A 348 9.21 -5.62 -16.68
CA GLY A 348 9.45 -5.48 -15.25
C GLY A 348 8.89 -6.65 -14.44
N TYR A 349 7.68 -7.11 -14.75
CA TYR A 349 7.09 -8.30 -14.13
C TYR A 349 7.94 -9.55 -14.39
N ILE A 350 8.44 -9.76 -15.63
CA ILE A 350 9.32 -10.89 -15.95
C ILE A 350 10.64 -10.78 -15.17
N ARG A 351 11.22 -9.56 -15.04
CA ARG A 351 12.43 -9.35 -14.21
C ARG A 351 12.18 -9.67 -12.74
N LEU A 352 11.03 -9.24 -12.20
CA LEU A 352 10.63 -9.57 -10.83
C LEU A 352 10.59 -11.08 -10.64
N PHE A 353 9.95 -11.80 -11.55
CA PHE A 353 9.81 -13.25 -11.50
C PHE A 353 11.18 -13.95 -11.56
N LEU A 354 12.07 -13.53 -12.48
CA LEU A 354 13.41 -14.09 -12.62
C LEU A 354 14.32 -13.83 -11.40
N ASN A 355 14.10 -12.76 -10.66
CA ASN A 355 15.00 -12.34 -9.60
C ASN A 355 14.49 -12.72 -8.20
N PHE A 356 13.18 -12.72 -7.99
CA PHE A 356 12.60 -12.77 -6.65
C PHE A 356 11.60 -13.92 -6.43
N ASP A 357 11.12 -14.59 -7.50
CA ASP A 357 10.22 -15.71 -7.30
C ASP A 357 10.95 -16.88 -6.62
N GLU A 358 10.56 -17.22 -5.39
CA GLU A 358 11.24 -18.21 -4.58
C GLU A 358 11.15 -19.64 -5.16
N GLN A 359 10.11 -19.92 -5.91
CA GLN A 359 9.83 -21.25 -6.43
C GLN A 359 10.51 -21.52 -7.79
N TYR A 360 10.55 -20.50 -8.67
CA TYR A 360 10.92 -20.72 -10.08
C TYR A 360 12.19 -20.02 -10.53
N LYS A 361 12.70 -19.02 -9.81
CA LYS A 361 13.85 -18.20 -10.25
C LYS A 361 15.09 -19.00 -10.62
N ASP A 362 15.48 -19.97 -9.80
CA ASP A 362 16.73 -20.73 -10.02
C ASP A 362 16.59 -21.71 -11.20
N ALA A 363 15.44 -22.35 -11.33
CA ALA A 363 15.15 -23.24 -12.41
C ALA A 363 15.04 -22.49 -13.76
N LEU A 364 14.42 -21.31 -13.79
CA LEU A 364 14.37 -20.45 -14.97
C LEU A 364 15.76 -19.95 -15.38
N ARG A 365 16.59 -19.52 -14.44
CA ARG A 365 17.97 -19.10 -14.73
C ARG A 365 18.79 -20.24 -15.32
N LYS A 366 18.67 -21.44 -14.77
CA LYS A 366 19.30 -22.65 -15.31
C LYS A 366 18.81 -22.97 -16.72
N TRP A 367 17.51 -22.89 -16.95
CA TRP A 367 16.90 -23.10 -18.27
C TRP A 367 17.41 -22.10 -19.31
N ILE A 368 17.52 -20.80 -18.95
CA ILE A 368 18.07 -19.74 -19.80
C ILE A 368 19.53 -20.04 -20.16
N ALA A 369 20.36 -20.38 -19.14
CA ALA A 369 21.77 -20.70 -19.34
C ALA A 369 21.98 -21.91 -20.26
N GLN A 370 21.18 -22.95 -20.14
CA GLN A 370 21.26 -24.17 -20.99
C GLN A 370 20.98 -23.88 -22.47
N ARG A 371 20.30 -22.80 -22.81
CA ARG A 371 19.94 -22.37 -24.16
C ARG A 371 20.87 -21.32 -24.76
N ASN A 372 21.94 -20.98 -24.04
CA ASN A 372 22.88 -19.92 -24.44
C ASN A 372 22.22 -18.59 -24.80
N ILE A 373 21.11 -18.25 -24.12
CA ILE A 373 20.46 -16.94 -24.22
C ILE A 373 20.74 -16.16 -22.94
N ASN A 374 20.84 -14.84 -23.05
CA ASN A 374 20.95 -14.01 -21.84
C ASN A 374 19.57 -13.62 -21.32
N ALA A 375 19.53 -13.16 -20.06
CA ALA A 375 18.28 -12.77 -19.39
C ALA A 375 17.53 -11.65 -20.16
N GLY A 376 18.25 -10.70 -20.76
CA GLY A 376 17.65 -9.64 -21.58
C GLY A 376 16.94 -10.20 -22.80
N GLN A 377 17.58 -11.08 -23.54
CA GLN A 377 16.96 -11.76 -24.70
C GLN A 377 15.72 -12.56 -24.29
N PHE A 378 15.79 -13.26 -23.17
CA PHE A 378 14.64 -14.00 -22.63
C PHE A 378 13.47 -13.05 -22.33
N ILE A 379 13.74 -11.95 -21.62
CA ILE A 379 12.73 -10.94 -21.28
C ILE A 379 12.07 -10.36 -22.53
N GLU A 380 12.84 -9.96 -23.53
CA GLU A 380 12.31 -9.41 -24.78
C GLU A 380 11.44 -10.43 -25.53
N GLN A 381 11.89 -11.68 -25.65
CA GLN A 381 11.15 -12.73 -26.35
C GLN A 381 9.82 -13.08 -25.64
N VAL A 382 9.84 -13.22 -24.31
CA VAL A 382 8.64 -13.55 -23.54
C VAL A 382 7.68 -12.37 -23.50
N ALA A 383 8.19 -11.16 -23.35
CA ALA A 383 7.38 -9.95 -23.39
C ALA A 383 6.67 -9.76 -24.75
N ALA A 384 7.38 -9.95 -25.85
CA ALA A 384 6.80 -9.90 -27.19
C ALA A 384 5.66 -10.93 -27.39
N LYS A 385 5.86 -12.15 -26.87
CA LYS A 385 4.85 -13.22 -26.98
C LYS A 385 3.64 -13.03 -26.06
N SER A 386 3.77 -12.23 -25.02
CA SER A 386 2.69 -12.00 -24.06
C SER A 386 1.57 -11.10 -24.61
N GLU A 387 1.84 -10.29 -25.65
CA GLU A 387 0.90 -9.32 -26.21
C GLU A 387 0.27 -8.43 -25.12
N ASN A 388 1.08 -7.99 -24.16
CA ASN A 388 0.67 -7.22 -22.98
C ASN A 388 -0.30 -7.96 -22.04
N ASN A 389 -0.32 -9.30 -22.07
CA ASN A 389 -1.19 -10.13 -21.26
C ASN A 389 -0.42 -10.74 -20.05
N PHE A 390 -0.70 -10.26 -18.84
CA PHE A 390 -0.07 -10.80 -17.61
C PHE A 390 -0.55 -12.20 -17.26
N MET A 391 -1.76 -12.58 -17.66
CA MET A 391 -2.25 -13.93 -17.43
C MET A 391 -1.44 -14.96 -18.24
N TYR A 392 -1.04 -14.59 -19.46
CA TYR A 392 -0.11 -15.42 -20.24
C TYR A 392 1.19 -15.67 -19.46
N LEU A 393 1.78 -14.61 -18.89
CA LEU A 393 3.02 -14.73 -18.12
C LEU A 393 2.85 -15.61 -16.86
N ARG A 394 1.72 -15.45 -16.16
CA ARG A 394 1.40 -16.25 -14.97
C ARG A 394 1.39 -17.75 -15.23
N TYR A 395 0.99 -18.17 -16.43
CA TYR A 395 0.99 -19.59 -16.82
C TYR A 395 2.28 -20.02 -17.49
N VAL A 396 2.85 -19.19 -18.35
CA VAL A 396 4.01 -19.56 -19.17
C VAL A 396 5.30 -19.58 -18.35
N LEU A 397 5.55 -18.59 -17.48
CA LEU A 397 6.79 -18.56 -16.71
C LEU A 397 6.99 -19.79 -15.83
N PRO A 398 5.99 -20.29 -15.06
CA PRO A 398 6.10 -21.55 -14.35
C PRO A 398 6.21 -22.77 -15.28
N ALA A 399 5.56 -22.75 -16.44
CA ALA A 399 5.52 -23.90 -17.36
C ALA A 399 6.81 -24.10 -18.18
N ILE A 400 7.71 -23.11 -18.18
CA ILE A 400 9.03 -23.22 -18.83
C ILE A 400 9.96 -24.18 -18.06
N VAL A 401 9.69 -24.40 -16.80
CA VAL A 401 10.49 -25.12 -15.83
C VAL A 401 9.83 -26.44 -15.49
#